data_6f5c9dbb34e07f4e803a6ea54d4f1177
#
_entry.id   6f5c9dbb34e07f4e803a6ea54d4f1177
#
_cell.length_a   1.000
_cell.length_b   1.000
_cell.length_c   1.000
_cell.angle_alpha   90.00
_cell.angle_beta   90.00
_cell.angle_gamma   90.00
#
_symmetry.space_group_name_H-M   'P 1'
#
loop_
_entity.id
_entity.type
_entity.pdbx_description
1 polymer ?
#
loop_
_entity_poly.entity_id
_entity_poly.type
_entity_poly.pdbx_seq_one_letter_code
_entity_poly.pdbx_strand_id
1 'polypeptide(L)'
;MTQRKAEREDQLLETATRLFKEQGYHNTSMQDLADALGMQKGSLYYYIESKEELLRRLLERATSFLTSQINEIYASDLPPPEKLRWALEHHAAMMMDHLDLVAVYLQEYRNLPPERLEEALTVRKHYEQVLMQIIRDGITAGDFRPTNVRMAVFGFLGMVNWTHQWFSPDGPFTSQEIAATLSDLALHGLVQHGR
;
A
#
# COMPACT_ATOMS: atom_id res chain seq x y z
N MET A 1 2.15 -26.05 -0.83
CA MET A 1 2.25 -25.63 -2.25
C MET A 1 3.66 -25.91 -2.73
N THR A 2 3.87 -26.45 -3.95
CA THR A 2 5.22 -26.62 -4.51
C THR A 2 5.77 -25.24 -4.89
N GLN A 3 7.05 -24.99 -4.61
CA GLN A 3 7.76 -23.72 -4.89
C GLN A 3 7.50 -23.21 -6.32
N ARG A 4 7.49 -24.11 -7.31
CA ARG A 4 7.19 -23.81 -8.73
C ARG A 4 5.77 -23.26 -8.95
N LYS A 5 4.79 -23.61 -8.11
CA LYS A 5 3.42 -23.08 -8.23
C LYS A 5 3.37 -21.64 -7.71
N ALA A 6 4.03 -21.37 -6.59
CA ALA A 6 4.12 -20.02 -6.02
C ALA A 6 4.81 -19.05 -6.99
N GLU A 7 5.95 -19.45 -7.59
CA GLU A 7 6.66 -18.64 -8.60
C GLU A 7 5.78 -18.31 -9.81
N ARG A 8 4.95 -19.26 -10.26
CA ARG A 8 4.02 -19.01 -11.36
C ARG A 8 2.84 -18.10 -10.98
N GLU A 9 2.36 -18.21 -9.76
CA GLU A 9 1.34 -17.27 -9.25
C GLU A 9 1.89 -15.85 -9.13
N ASP A 10 3.12 -15.68 -8.67
CA ASP A 10 3.78 -14.36 -8.65
C ASP A 10 3.95 -13.78 -10.06
N GLN A 11 4.44 -14.56 -11.02
CA GLN A 11 4.54 -14.14 -12.41
C GLN A 11 3.19 -13.74 -13.02
N LEU A 12 2.12 -14.46 -12.67
CA LEU A 12 0.77 -14.12 -13.10
C LEU A 12 0.33 -12.79 -12.52
N LEU A 13 0.55 -12.56 -11.23
CA LEU A 13 0.19 -11.31 -10.56
C LEU A 13 0.98 -10.11 -11.14
N GLU A 14 2.27 -10.25 -11.37
CA GLU A 14 3.11 -9.21 -11.98
C GLU A 14 2.65 -8.88 -13.42
N THR A 15 2.39 -9.92 -14.24
CA THR A 15 1.89 -9.73 -15.60
C THR A 15 0.53 -9.04 -15.62
N ALA A 16 -0.37 -9.44 -14.70
CA ALA A 16 -1.67 -8.82 -14.57
C ALA A 16 -1.57 -7.35 -14.13
N THR A 17 -0.71 -7.06 -13.16
CA THR A 17 -0.46 -5.68 -12.72
C THR A 17 -0.05 -4.80 -13.88
N ARG A 18 0.92 -5.25 -14.68
CA ARG A 18 1.39 -4.52 -15.86
C ARG A 18 0.28 -4.31 -16.89
N LEU A 19 -0.43 -5.37 -17.28
CA LEU A 19 -1.50 -5.27 -18.29
C LEU A 19 -2.68 -4.42 -17.81
N PHE A 20 -3.08 -4.54 -16.54
CA PHE A 20 -4.16 -3.71 -15.97
C PHE A 20 -3.76 -2.23 -15.91
N LYS A 21 -2.50 -1.94 -15.63
CA LYS A 21 -1.98 -0.57 -15.69
C LYS A 21 -1.95 -0.01 -17.11
N GLU A 22 -1.45 -0.79 -18.08
CA GLU A 22 -1.23 -0.34 -19.47
C GLU A 22 -2.52 -0.21 -20.26
N GLN A 23 -3.44 -1.16 -20.14
CA GLN A 23 -4.64 -1.28 -20.97
C GLN A 23 -5.93 -1.01 -20.18
N GLY A 24 -5.87 -1.01 -18.86
CA GLY A 24 -7.01 -0.99 -17.95
C GLY A 24 -7.58 -2.38 -17.68
N TYR A 25 -8.14 -2.56 -16.50
CA TYR A 25 -8.75 -3.82 -16.08
C TYR A 25 -9.82 -4.31 -17.05
N HIS A 26 -10.77 -3.45 -17.44
CA HIS A 26 -11.89 -3.85 -18.27
C HIS A 26 -11.48 -4.30 -19.67
N ASN A 27 -10.45 -3.72 -20.23
CA ASN A 27 -9.96 -4.02 -21.59
C ASN A 27 -9.02 -5.23 -21.64
N THR A 28 -8.52 -5.70 -20.51
CA THR A 28 -7.64 -6.88 -20.44
C THR A 28 -8.47 -8.16 -20.33
N SER A 29 -8.24 -9.11 -21.22
CA SER A 29 -8.91 -10.41 -21.21
C SER A 29 -8.02 -11.50 -20.58
N MET A 30 -8.63 -12.63 -20.19
CA MET A 30 -7.90 -13.82 -19.75
C MET A 30 -7.02 -14.41 -20.89
N GLN A 31 -7.34 -14.12 -22.14
CA GLN A 31 -6.50 -14.52 -23.28
C GLN A 31 -5.23 -13.67 -23.35
N ASP A 32 -5.34 -12.36 -23.18
CA ASP A 32 -4.18 -11.44 -23.18
C ASP A 32 -3.19 -11.81 -22.07
N LEU A 33 -3.69 -12.18 -20.89
CA LEU A 33 -2.87 -12.69 -19.79
C LEU A 33 -2.16 -13.99 -20.13
N ALA A 34 -2.87 -14.94 -20.74
CA ALA A 34 -2.29 -16.22 -21.17
C ALA A 34 -1.20 -16.01 -22.23
N ASP A 35 -1.46 -15.18 -23.21
CA ASP A 35 -0.52 -14.87 -24.31
C ASP A 35 0.74 -14.17 -23.76
N ALA A 36 0.57 -13.21 -22.86
CA ALA A 36 1.69 -12.51 -22.21
C ALA A 36 2.57 -13.43 -21.35
N LEU A 37 1.99 -14.51 -20.80
CA LEU A 37 2.71 -15.52 -20.01
C LEU A 37 3.26 -16.69 -20.86
N GLY A 38 3.00 -16.69 -22.18
CA GLY A 38 3.34 -17.81 -23.05
C GLY A 38 2.62 -19.11 -22.68
N MET A 39 1.37 -19.01 -22.21
CA MET A 39 0.57 -20.13 -21.73
C MET A 39 -0.69 -20.32 -22.57
N GLN A 40 -1.23 -21.54 -22.59
CA GLN A 40 -2.59 -21.75 -23.09
C GLN A 40 -3.60 -21.24 -22.07
N LYS A 41 -4.69 -20.63 -22.53
CA LYS A 41 -5.77 -20.11 -21.66
C LYS A 41 -6.30 -21.13 -20.66
N GLY A 42 -6.43 -22.41 -21.09
CA GLY A 42 -6.84 -23.48 -20.18
C GLY A 42 -5.86 -23.74 -19.03
N SER A 43 -4.56 -23.57 -19.28
CA SER A 43 -3.54 -23.70 -18.23
C SER A 43 -3.57 -22.52 -17.24
N LEU A 44 -3.99 -21.33 -17.67
CA LEU A 44 -4.14 -20.19 -16.80
C LEU A 44 -5.22 -20.42 -15.73
N TYR A 45 -6.32 -21.05 -16.09
CA TYR A 45 -7.41 -21.38 -15.16
C TYR A 45 -7.04 -22.40 -14.07
N TYR A 46 -5.90 -23.08 -14.20
CA TYR A 46 -5.35 -23.88 -13.10
C TYR A 46 -4.83 -23.03 -11.95
N TYR A 47 -4.41 -21.80 -12.22
CA TYR A 47 -3.83 -20.86 -11.22
C TYR A 47 -4.83 -19.85 -10.70
N ILE A 48 -5.81 -19.46 -11.52
CA ILE A 48 -6.75 -18.39 -11.19
C ILE A 48 -8.12 -18.65 -11.84
N GLU A 49 -9.17 -18.54 -11.07
CA GLU A 49 -10.53 -18.88 -11.52
C GLU A 49 -11.12 -17.86 -12.47
N SER A 50 -10.83 -16.58 -12.25
CA SER A 50 -11.39 -15.49 -13.04
C SER A 50 -10.50 -14.23 -13.01
N LYS A 51 -10.82 -13.27 -13.86
CA LYS A 51 -10.17 -11.95 -13.86
C LYS A 51 -10.50 -11.16 -12.58
N GLU A 52 -11.69 -11.32 -12.06
CA GLU A 52 -12.14 -10.73 -10.80
C GLU A 52 -11.35 -11.27 -9.62
N GLU A 53 -11.12 -12.58 -9.59
CA GLU A 53 -10.28 -13.22 -8.57
C GLU A 53 -8.83 -12.71 -8.64
N LEU A 54 -8.32 -12.50 -9.85
CA LEU A 54 -6.98 -11.96 -10.06
C LEU A 54 -6.88 -10.51 -9.54
N LEU A 55 -7.85 -9.67 -9.86
CA LEU A 55 -7.92 -8.30 -9.33
C LEU A 55 -7.98 -8.33 -7.80
N ARG A 56 -8.83 -9.16 -7.22
CA ARG A 56 -8.94 -9.33 -5.77
C ARG A 56 -7.57 -9.63 -5.13
N ARG A 57 -6.83 -10.61 -5.66
CA ARG A 57 -5.49 -10.96 -5.14
C ARG A 57 -4.49 -9.81 -5.26
N LEU A 58 -4.54 -9.04 -6.36
CA LEU A 58 -3.70 -7.86 -6.51
C LEU A 58 -4.00 -6.80 -5.44
N LEU A 59 -5.28 -6.53 -5.21
CA LEU A 59 -5.68 -5.53 -4.21
C LEU A 59 -5.39 -6.00 -2.78
N GLU A 60 -5.55 -7.29 -2.48
CA GLU A 60 -5.14 -7.89 -1.21
C GLU A 60 -3.63 -7.80 -1.01
N ARG A 61 -2.84 -8.07 -2.06
CA ARG A 61 -1.37 -7.92 -2.00
C ARG A 61 -0.97 -6.48 -1.66
N ALA A 62 -1.59 -5.49 -2.33
CA ALA A 62 -1.33 -4.07 -2.05
C ALA A 62 -1.65 -3.68 -0.60
N THR A 63 -2.77 -4.18 -0.06
CA THR A 63 -3.18 -3.84 1.32
C THR A 63 -2.43 -4.63 2.39
N SER A 64 -2.05 -5.88 2.11
CA SER A 64 -1.31 -6.71 3.07
C SER A 64 0.07 -6.16 3.42
N PHE A 65 0.76 -5.53 2.46
CA PHE A 65 2.04 -4.88 2.71
C PHE A 65 1.95 -3.80 3.80
N LEU A 66 0.86 -3.03 3.80
CA LEU A 66 0.66 -1.97 4.79
C LEU A 66 0.22 -2.52 6.14
N THR A 67 -0.70 -3.48 6.16
CA THR A 67 -1.34 -3.93 7.39
C THR A 67 -0.48 -4.86 8.24
N SER A 68 0.33 -5.73 7.64
CA SER A 68 1.24 -6.57 8.40
C SER A 68 2.25 -5.73 9.18
N GLN A 69 2.88 -4.79 8.51
CA GLN A 69 3.91 -3.93 9.09
C GLN A 69 3.37 -2.98 10.17
N ILE A 70 2.21 -2.37 9.96
CA ILE A 70 1.67 -1.41 10.92
C ILE A 70 1.35 -2.06 12.27
N ASN A 71 0.88 -3.32 12.27
CA ASN A 71 0.59 -4.06 13.48
C ASN A 71 1.88 -4.42 14.26
N GLU A 72 2.93 -4.83 13.54
CA GLU A 72 4.24 -5.13 14.14
C GLU A 72 4.87 -3.86 14.73
N ILE A 73 4.82 -2.74 14.00
CA ILE A 73 5.31 -1.45 14.48
C ILE A 73 4.56 -1.03 15.74
N TYR A 74 3.23 -1.14 15.74
CA TYR A 74 2.42 -0.75 16.90
C TYR A 74 2.72 -1.64 18.13
N ALA A 75 2.88 -2.93 17.92
CA ALA A 75 3.19 -3.90 18.98
C ALA A 75 4.63 -3.83 19.51
N SER A 76 5.55 -3.13 18.83
CA SER A 76 6.94 -2.99 19.27
C SER A 76 7.07 -2.14 20.54
N ASP A 77 8.22 -2.21 21.20
CA ASP A 77 8.57 -1.41 22.40
C ASP A 77 9.11 -0.01 22.03
N LEU A 78 9.07 0.38 20.76
CA LEU A 78 9.55 1.69 20.32
C LEU A 78 8.68 2.83 20.88
N PRO A 79 9.28 4.01 21.15
CA PRO A 79 8.51 5.20 21.52
C PRO A 79 7.62 5.68 20.37
N PRO A 80 6.49 6.38 20.65
CA PRO A 80 5.54 6.82 19.64
C PRO A 80 6.13 7.59 18.46
N PRO A 81 7.13 8.48 18.63
CA PRO A 81 7.75 9.16 17.49
C PRO A 81 8.45 8.20 16.52
N GLU A 82 9.13 7.18 17.02
CA GLU A 82 9.79 6.19 16.19
C GLU A 82 8.79 5.26 15.50
N LYS A 83 7.73 4.85 16.20
CA LYS A 83 6.62 4.09 15.58
C LYS A 83 6.00 4.87 14.41
N LEU A 84 5.74 6.16 14.60
CA LEU A 84 5.16 6.99 13.55
C LEU A 84 6.12 7.16 12.37
N ARG A 85 7.41 7.41 12.64
CA ARG A 85 8.46 7.49 11.63
C ARG A 85 8.49 6.23 10.77
N TRP A 86 8.59 5.07 11.39
CA TRP A 86 8.66 3.79 10.69
C TRP A 86 7.42 3.51 9.87
N ALA A 87 6.23 3.80 10.42
CA ALA A 87 4.98 3.61 9.71
C ALA A 87 4.91 4.49 8.44
N LEU A 88 5.31 5.75 8.51
CA LEU A 88 5.28 6.67 7.38
C LEU A 88 6.35 6.35 6.33
N GLU A 89 7.58 6.02 6.76
CA GLU A 89 8.68 5.62 5.88
C GLU A 89 8.33 4.35 5.13
N HIS A 90 7.79 3.35 5.82
CA HIS A 90 7.40 2.10 5.21
C HIS A 90 6.26 2.27 4.21
N HIS A 91 5.25 3.08 4.56
CA HIS A 91 4.16 3.39 3.66
C HIS A 91 4.67 4.12 2.41
N ALA A 92 5.52 5.13 2.57
CA ALA A 92 6.08 5.89 1.46
C ALA A 92 6.94 5.00 0.54
N ALA A 93 7.79 4.16 1.11
CA ALA A 93 8.59 3.20 0.34
C ALA A 93 7.69 2.24 -0.46
N MET A 94 6.67 1.65 0.18
CA MET A 94 5.71 0.77 -0.50
C MET A 94 5.01 1.47 -1.67
N MET A 95 4.59 2.73 -1.51
CA MET A 95 3.93 3.50 -2.58
C MET A 95 4.85 3.72 -3.78
N MET A 96 6.16 3.89 -3.55
CA MET A 96 7.14 4.17 -4.60
C MET A 96 7.79 2.92 -5.20
N ASP A 97 8.03 1.88 -4.38
CA ASP A 97 8.66 0.64 -4.84
C ASP A 97 7.68 -0.27 -5.60
N HIS A 98 6.36 -0.04 -5.45
CA HIS A 98 5.28 -0.82 -6.11
C HIS A 98 4.33 0.06 -6.93
N LEU A 99 4.86 1.02 -7.68
CA LEU A 99 4.07 2.01 -8.45
C LEU A 99 2.94 1.40 -9.29
N ASP A 100 3.22 0.32 -9.99
CA ASP A 100 2.25 -0.31 -10.89
C ASP A 100 1.09 -0.93 -10.12
N LEU A 101 1.39 -1.62 -9.01
CA LEU A 101 0.39 -2.20 -8.13
C LEU A 101 -0.46 -1.13 -7.46
N VAL A 102 0.17 -0.05 -7.00
CA VAL A 102 -0.51 1.12 -6.42
C VAL A 102 -1.43 1.79 -7.43
N ALA A 103 -0.97 1.97 -8.68
CA ALA A 103 -1.79 2.55 -9.74
C ALA A 103 -3.05 1.70 -10.00
N VAL A 104 -2.89 0.37 -10.14
CA VAL A 104 -4.01 -0.56 -10.30
C VAL A 104 -4.94 -0.50 -9.09
N TYR A 105 -4.40 -0.49 -7.86
CA TYR A 105 -5.20 -0.38 -6.65
C TYR A 105 -6.07 0.89 -6.65
N LEU A 106 -5.47 2.05 -6.90
CA LEU A 106 -6.17 3.34 -6.86
C LEU A 106 -7.22 3.49 -7.96
N GLN A 107 -6.98 2.90 -9.14
CA GLN A 107 -7.92 2.92 -10.26
C GLN A 107 -9.08 1.96 -10.06
N GLU A 108 -8.81 0.76 -9.55
CA GLU A 108 -9.74 -0.37 -9.67
C GLU A 108 -10.45 -0.75 -8.36
N TYR A 109 -9.99 -0.27 -7.18
CA TYR A 109 -10.59 -0.68 -5.91
C TYR A 109 -12.10 -0.39 -5.82
N ARG A 110 -12.58 0.66 -6.51
CA ARG A 110 -14.01 1.03 -6.55
C ARG A 110 -14.84 0.14 -7.48
N ASN A 111 -14.18 -0.61 -8.35
CA ASN A 111 -14.80 -1.57 -9.27
C ASN A 111 -14.97 -2.96 -8.64
N LEU A 112 -14.55 -3.14 -7.39
CA LEU A 112 -14.80 -4.37 -6.64
C LEU A 112 -16.30 -4.57 -6.38
N PRO A 113 -16.77 -5.83 -6.31
CA PRO A 113 -18.10 -6.13 -5.78
C PRO A 113 -18.29 -5.52 -4.38
N PRO A 114 -19.52 -5.14 -4.01
CA PRO A 114 -19.79 -4.43 -2.75
C PRO A 114 -19.19 -5.09 -1.51
N GLU A 115 -19.27 -6.41 -1.40
CA GLU A 115 -18.74 -7.18 -0.27
C GLU A 115 -17.22 -7.06 -0.17
N ARG A 116 -16.53 -7.09 -1.32
CA ARG A 116 -15.06 -6.97 -1.40
C ARG A 116 -14.59 -5.55 -1.20
N LEU A 117 -15.37 -4.57 -1.65
CA LEU A 117 -15.11 -3.17 -1.37
C LEU A 117 -15.20 -2.89 0.14
N GLU A 118 -16.18 -3.46 0.84
CA GLU A 118 -16.32 -3.32 2.28
C GLU A 118 -15.12 -3.92 3.03
N GLU A 119 -14.65 -5.11 2.62
CA GLU A 119 -13.43 -5.72 3.17
C GLU A 119 -12.21 -4.80 2.98
N ALA A 120 -11.98 -4.29 1.78
CA ALA A 120 -10.87 -3.39 1.48
C ALA A 120 -10.94 -2.07 2.29
N LEU A 121 -12.13 -1.50 2.43
CA LEU A 121 -12.35 -0.31 3.25
C LEU A 121 -12.13 -0.58 4.74
N THR A 122 -12.46 -1.78 5.21
CA THR A 122 -12.23 -2.20 6.60
C THR A 122 -10.73 -2.29 6.90
N VAL A 123 -9.96 -2.87 5.99
CA VAL A 123 -8.49 -2.95 6.11
C VAL A 123 -7.86 -1.55 6.13
N ARG A 124 -8.28 -0.67 5.22
CA ARG A 124 -7.83 0.73 5.20
C ARG A 124 -8.17 1.46 6.50
N LYS A 125 -9.40 1.31 6.99
CA LYS A 125 -9.85 1.91 8.24
C LYS A 125 -9.04 1.43 9.45
N HIS A 126 -8.70 0.14 9.48
CA HIS A 126 -7.83 -0.42 10.53
C HIS A 126 -6.45 0.27 10.51
N TYR A 127 -5.81 0.38 9.35
CA TYR A 127 -4.54 1.08 9.20
C TYR A 127 -4.60 2.53 9.71
N GLU A 128 -5.62 3.29 9.31
CA GLU A 128 -5.85 4.66 9.76
C GLU A 128 -6.04 4.72 11.29
N GLN A 129 -6.76 3.77 11.89
CA GLN A 129 -6.98 3.69 13.32
C GLN A 129 -5.69 3.45 14.11
N VAL A 130 -4.83 2.57 13.62
CA VAL A 130 -3.53 2.30 14.27
C VAL A 130 -2.64 3.54 14.22
N LEU A 131 -2.54 4.25 13.10
CA LEU A 131 -1.83 5.53 13.02
C LEU A 131 -2.38 6.56 14.00
N MET A 132 -3.71 6.66 14.09
CA MET A 132 -4.36 7.58 15.06
C MET A 132 -4.00 7.19 16.50
N GLN A 133 -3.88 5.89 16.80
CA GLN A 133 -3.54 5.44 18.14
C GLN A 133 -2.08 5.77 18.50
N ILE A 134 -1.14 5.56 17.58
CA ILE A 134 0.27 5.95 17.76
C ILE A 134 0.37 7.46 18.10
N ILE A 135 -0.39 8.30 17.40
CA ILE A 135 -0.37 9.75 17.67
C ILE A 135 -1.00 10.06 19.03
N ARG A 136 -2.09 9.41 19.43
CA ARG A 136 -2.69 9.58 20.76
C ARG A 136 -1.74 9.19 21.88
N ASP A 137 -1.05 8.06 21.70
CA ASP A 137 -0.08 7.56 22.65
C ASP A 137 1.08 8.58 22.84
N GLY A 138 1.57 9.16 21.73
CA GLY A 138 2.59 10.18 21.76
C GLY A 138 2.12 11.51 22.39
N ILE A 139 0.87 11.92 22.21
CA ILE A 139 0.29 13.07 22.92
C ILE A 139 0.20 12.79 24.42
N THR A 140 -0.22 11.58 24.79
CA THR A 140 -0.32 11.18 26.21
C THR A 140 1.05 11.08 26.87
N ALA A 141 2.06 10.62 26.15
CA ALA A 141 3.45 10.56 26.62
C ALA A 141 4.13 11.95 26.70
N GLY A 142 3.56 12.96 26.04
CA GLY A 142 4.15 14.31 25.95
C GLY A 142 5.15 14.47 24.80
N ASP A 143 5.32 13.46 23.95
CA ASP A 143 6.20 13.50 22.78
C ASP A 143 5.61 14.38 21.66
N PHE A 144 4.28 14.37 21.52
CA PHE A 144 3.56 15.14 20.52
C PHE A 144 2.71 16.24 21.15
N ARG A 145 2.62 17.38 20.45
CA ARG A 145 1.72 18.47 20.85
C ARG A 145 0.25 18.05 20.65
N PRO A 146 -0.68 18.55 21.47
CA PRO A 146 -2.11 18.38 21.23
C PRO A 146 -2.49 18.81 19.82
N THR A 147 -3.18 17.93 19.07
CA THR A 147 -3.57 18.18 17.69
C THR A 147 -4.87 17.45 17.35
N ASN A 148 -5.51 17.82 16.22
CA ASN A 148 -6.58 16.99 15.67
C ASN A 148 -5.96 15.74 15.02
N VAL A 149 -5.97 14.63 15.75
CA VAL A 149 -5.33 13.36 15.37
C VAL A 149 -5.80 12.85 14.00
N ARG A 150 -7.11 12.98 13.71
CA ARG A 150 -7.67 12.52 12.43
C ARG A 150 -7.15 13.36 11.27
N MET A 151 -7.09 14.69 11.45
CA MET A 151 -6.58 15.58 10.40
C MET A 151 -5.07 15.39 10.20
N ALA A 152 -4.30 15.13 11.25
CA ALA A 152 -2.88 14.81 11.15
C ALA A 152 -2.67 13.54 10.31
N VAL A 153 -3.39 12.45 10.62
CA VAL A 153 -3.29 11.20 9.84
C VAL A 153 -3.67 11.42 8.37
N PHE A 154 -4.77 12.13 8.09
CA PHE A 154 -5.17 12.40 6.70
C PHE A 154 -4.18 13.29 5.97
N GLY A 155 -3.57 14.25 6.65
CA GLY A 155 -2.50 15.07 6.08
C GLY A 155 -1.27 14.23 5.71
N PHE A 156 -0.83 13.35 6.60
CA PHE A 156 0.31 12.45 6.35
C PHE A 156 0.04 11.47 5.21
N LEU A 157 -1.12 10.82 5.24
CA LEU A 157 -1.51 9.90 4.16
C LEU A 157 -1.66 10.63 2.83
N GLY A 158 -2.14 11.89 2.84
CA GLY A 158 -2.20 12.72 1.65
C GLY A 158 -0.83 12.99 1.05
N MET A 159 0.17 13.35 1.86
CA MET A 159 1.55 13.56 1.40
C MET A 159 2.15 12.27 0.83
N VAL A 160 2.04 11.18 1.57
CA VAL A 160 2.65 9.89 1.18
C VAL A 160 1.95 9.31 -0.05
N ASN A 161 0.60 9.28 -0.06
CA ASN A 161 -0.15 8.72 -1.18
C ASN A 161 0.06 9.51 -2.48
N TRP A 162 0.37 10.81 -2.41
CA TRP A 162 0.61 11.62 -3.60
C TRP A 162 1.94 11.31 -4.30
N THR A 163 2.87 10.59 -3.64
CA THR A 163 4.18 10.24 -4.21
C THR A 163 4.06 9.46 -5.52
N HIS A 164 3.06 8.58 -5.65
CA HIS A 164 2.83 7.80 -6.88
C HIS A 164 2.58 8.66 -8.14
N GLN A 165 2.23 9.94 -7.99
CA GLN A 165 1.96 10.83 -9.12
C GLN A 165 3.23 11.46 -9.71
N TRP A 166 4.25 11.65 -8.91
CA TRP A 166 5.44 12.40 -9.30
C TRP A 166 6.76 11.65 -9.13
N PHE A 167 6.79 10.58 -8.35
CA PHE A 167 7.99 9.78 -8.19
C PHE A 167 8.34 9.05 -9.47
N SER A 168 9.65 9.07 -9.80
CA SER A 168 10.23 8.28 -10.90
C SER A 168 11.43 7.50 -10.38
N PRO A 169 11.52 6.18 -10.66
CA PRO A 169 12.68 5.37 -10.28
C PRO A 169 14.01 5.88 -10.87
N ASP A 170 13.93 6.54 -12.04
CA ASP A 170 15.09 7.16 -12.71
C ASP A 170 15.31 8.63 -12.30
N GLY A 171 14.56 9.10 -11.31
CA GLY A 171 14.63 10.46 -10.78
C GLY A 171 15.88 10.72 -9.92
N PRO A 172 16.06 11.96 -9.46
CA PRO A 172 17.25 12.35 -8.69
C PRO A 172 17.26 11.87 -7.24
N PHE A 173 16.12 11.36 -6.72
CA PHE A 173 15.95 10.92 -5.34
C PHE A 173 15.46 9.48 -5.28
N THR A 174 16.01 8.72 -4.35
CA THR A 174 15.58 7.36 -4.04
C THR A 174 14.25 7.35 -3.23
N SER A 175 13.53 6.24 -3.26
CA SER A 175 12.32 6.06 -2.42
C SER A 175 12.63 6.26 -0.93
N GLN A 176 13.80 5.82 -0.46
CA GLN A 176 14.24 5.97 0.93
C GLN A 176 14.48 7.45 1.31
N GLU A 177 15.15 8.23 0.45
CA GLU A 177 15.40 9.66 0.72
C GLU A 177 14.10 10.44 0.79
N ILE A 178 13.14 10.15 -0.10
CA ILE A 178 11.82 10.76 -0.09
C ILE A 178 11.03 10.36 1.15
N ALA A 179 11.01 9.06 1.48
CA ALA A 179 10.32 8.54 2.64
C ALA A 179 10.83 9.18 3.94
N ALA A 180 12.16 9.25 4.13
CA ALA A 180 12.78 9.90 5.27
C ALA A 180 12.42 11.39 5.34
N THR A 181 12.43 12.10 4.22
CA THR A 181 12.07 13.53 4.17
C THR A 181 10.60 13.75 4.57
N LEU A 182 9.68 12.96 4.03
CA LEU A 182 8.26 13.09 4.32
C LEU A 182 7.94 12.74 5.79
N SER A 183 8.55 11.70 6.33
CA SER A 183 8.39 11.31 7.74
C SER A 183 8.94 12.39 8.68
N ASP A 184 10.08 12.98 8.34
CA ASP A 184 10.69 14.06 9.10
C ASP A 184 9.81 15.33 9.13
N LEU A 185 9.28 15.75 7.98
CA LEU A 185 8.33 16.86 7.90
C LEU A 185 7.06 16.60 8.73
N ALA A 186 6.55 15.37 8.71
CA ALA A 186 5.37 14.99 9.49
C ALA A 186 5.66 15.06 10.99
N LEU A 187 6.81 14.54 11.44
CA LEU A 187 7.21 14.54 12.84
C LEU A 187 7.47 15.95 13.35
N HIS A 188 8.17 16.79 12.62
CA HIS A 188 8.40 18.20 13.01
C HIS A 188 7.10 19.00 13.18
N GLY A 189 6.05 18.66 12.42
CA GLY A 189 4.72 19.22 12.59
C GLY A 189 4.01 18.77 13.88
N LEU A 190 4.46 17.68 14.52
CA LEU A 190 3.84 17.11 15.73
C LEU A 190 4.68 17.28 17.00
N VAL A 191 6.01 17.28 16.89
CA VAL A 191 6.91 17.34 18.06
C VAL A 191 6.63 18.59 18.88
N GLN A 192 6.55 18.43 20.19
CA GLN A 192 6.45 19.52 21.14
C GLN A 192 7.82 20.18 21.24
N HIS A 193 7.96 21.38 20.66
CA HIS A 193 9.13 22.20 20.95
C HIS A 193 9.02 22.70 22.38
N GLY A 194 10.03 22.39 23.20
CA GLY A 194 10.09 22.88 24.59
C GLY A 194 9.95 24.41 24.63
N ARG A 195 9.18 24.89 25.60
CA ARG A 195 9.08 26.31 25.92
C ARG A 195 10.39 26.82 26.47
#